data_4010ec8c8657d8324067187aceb1df97
#
_entry.id   4010ec8c8657d8324067187aceb1df97
#
_cell.length_a   1.000
_cell.length_b   1.000
_cell.length_c   1.000
_cell.angle_alpha   90.00
_cell.angle_beta   90.00
_cell.angle_gamma   90.00
#
_symmetry.space_group_name_H-M   'P 1'
#
loop_
_entity.id
_entity.type
_entity.pdbx_description
1 polymer ?
#
loop_
_entity_poly.entity_id
_entity_poly.type
_entity_poly.pdbx_seq_one_letter_code
_entity_poly.pdbx_strand_id
1 'polypeptide(L)'
;MHELHLKKYENHFLKLHYIFKRTIDLIEEFHPDEIAIEAPFFGKNVQSMLKLGRAQGVAMAAGLSREIAITEYSPKKIKMAVTGNGNASKEQVAKMLQQLLKIKKLPKNLDATDGLAAAVCHYYNQGSIAKGKSYTGWSAYINQNPKKVKSQKP
;
A
#
# COMPACT_ATOMS: atom_id res chain seq x y z
N MET A 1 7.96 4.15 12.17
CA MET A 1 8.54 3.49 10.99
C MET A 1 9.66 2.56 11.44
N HIS A 2 9.63 1.32 11.02
CA HIS A 2 10.67 0.34 11.33
C HIS A 2 11.18 -0.30 10.03
N GLU A 3 12.49 -0.56 9.98
CA GLU A 3 13.13 -1.36 8.95
C GLU A 3 13.51 -2.72 9.51
N LEU A 4 13.34 -3.78 8.70
CA LEU A 4 13.78 -5.11 9.06
C LEU A 4 15.20 -5.36 8.53
N HIS A 5 16.17 -5.45 9.44
CA HIS A 5 17.56 -5.75 9.08
C HIS A 5 17.77 -7.26 8.93
N LEU A 6 17.62 -7.75 7.69
CA LEU A 6 17.70 -9.19 7.36
C LEU A 6 19.12 -9.67 7.01
N LYS A 7 20.13 -8.77 7.01
CA LYS A 7 21.53 -9.11 6.63
C LYS A 7 22.16 -10.16 7.53
N LYS A 8 21.76 -10.22 8.81
CA LYS A 8 22.28 -11.17 9.79
C LYS A 8 21.86 -12.64 9.54
N TYR A 9 20.87 -12.86 8.66
CA TYR A 9 20.42 -14.20 8.32
C TYR A 9 21.01 -14.59 6.97
N GLU A 10 21.82 -15.64 6.93
CA GLU A 10 22.43 -16.17 5.71
C GLU A 10 21.40 -16.86 4.82
N ASN A 11 20.55 -17.68 5.43
CA ASN A 11 19.55 -18.47 4.73
C ASN A 11 18.30 -17.64 4.36
N HIS A 12 17.89 -17.75 3.09
CA HIS A 12 16.70 -17.08 2.57
C HIS A 12 15.41 -17.48 3.32
N PHE A 13 15.26 -18.74 3.67
CA PHE A 13 14.09 -19.24 4.41
C PHE A 13 14.01 -18.67 5.83
N LEU A 14 15.15 -18.51 6.50
CA LEU A 14 15.19 -17.84 7.80
C LEU A 14 14.79 -16.37 7.71
N LYS A 15 15.13 -15.68 6.61
CA LYS A 15 14.65 -14.31 6.35
C LYS A 15 13.13 -14.26 6.22
N LEU A 16 12.54 -15.21 5.47
CA LEU A 16 11.10 -15.30 5.31
C LEU A 16 10.40 -15.62 6.65
N HIS A 17 10.93 -16.57 7.42
CA HIS A 17 10.43 -16.89 8.75
C HIS A 17 10.43 -15.66 9.68
N TYR A 18 11.52 -14.90 9.66
CA TYR A 18 11.63 -13.67 10.46
C TYR A 18 10.63 -12.59 10.02
N ILE A 19 10.42 -12.43 8.70
CA ILE A 19 9.41 -11.50 8.17
C ILE A 19 8.02 -11.92 8.69
N PHE A 20 7.67 -13.20 8.57
CA PHE A 20 6.39 -13.71 9.07
C PHE A 20 6.20 -13.40 10.55
N LYS A 21 7.16 -13.83 11.38
CA LYS A 21 7.10 -13.64 12.83
C LYS A 21 6.97 -12.14 13.18
N ARG A 22 7.81 -11.30 12.59
CA ARG A 22 7.78 -9.86 12.89
C ARG A 22 6.48 -9.19 12.44
N THR A 23 5.89 -9.65 11.34
CA THR A 23 4.57 -9.16 10.91
C THR A 23 3.49 -9.54 11.91
N ILE A 24 3.49 -10.77 12.41
CA ILE A 24 2.59 -11.20 13.49
C ILE A 24 2.79 -10.35 14.76
N ASP A 25 4.04 -10.17 15.21
CA ASP A 25 4.36 -9.37 16.39
C ASP A 25 3.80 -7.94 16.27
N LEU A 26 3.93 -7.31 15.08
CA LEU A 26 3.39 -5.97 14.81
C LEU A 26 1.87 -5.94 14.79
N ILE A 27 1.23 -6.96 14.25
CA ILE A 27 -0.22 -7.09 14.26
C ILE A 27 -0.73 -7.21 15.70
N GLU A 28 -0.07 -8.02 16.51
CA GLU A 28 -0.44 -8.22 17.94
C GLU A 28 -0.12 -7.00 18.81
N GLU A 29 0.89 -6.21 18.44
CA GLU A 29 1.25 -4.97 19.15
C GLU A 29 0.30 -3.80 18.83
N PHE A 30 -0.08 -3.65 17.55
CA PHE A 30 -0.78 -2.44 17.08
C PHE A 30 -2.25 -2.68 16.72
N HIS A 31 -2.70 -3.92 16.64
CA HIS A 31 -4.07 -4.30 16.27
C HIS A 31 -4.63 -3.54 15.05
N PRO A 32 -3.95 -3.58 13.88
CA PRO A 32 -4.39 -2.86 12.70
C PRO A 32 -5.68 -3.46 12.13
N ASP A 33 -6.57 -2.61 11.63
CA ASP A 33 -7.80 -3.05 10.95
C ASP A 33 -7.52 -3.58 9.55
N GLU A 34 -6.54 -3.00 8.86
CA GLU A 34 -6.21 -3.32 7.46
C GLU A 34 -4.69 -3.23 7.21
N ILE A 35 -4.22 -3.96 6.19
CA ILE A 35 -2.84 -3.91 5.72
C ILE A 35 -2.81 -3.33 4.30
N ALA A 36 -2.04 -2.27 4.11
CA ALA A 36 -1.75 -1.70 2.80
C ALA A 36 -0.35 -2.13 2.33
N ILE A 37 -0.25 -2.64 1.12
CA ILE A 37 1.01 -3.11 0.53
C ILE A 37 1.23 -2.43 -0.81
N GLU A 38 2.49 -2.06 -1.10
CA GLU A 38 2.88 -1.65 -2.44
C GLU A 38 3.01 -2.89 -3.34
N ALA A 39 2.30 -2.91 -4.46
CA ALA A 39 2.38 -4.01 -5.43
C ALA A 39 3.81 -4.12 -6.01
N PRO A 40 4.31 -5.35 -6.25
CA PRO A 40 5.62 -5.55 -6.85
C PRO A 40 5.70 -4.89 -8.22
N PHE A 41 6.77 -4.16 -8.49
CA PHE A 41 7.02 -3.54 -9.78
C PHE A 41 7.96 -4.39 -10.63
N PHE A 42 7.67 -4.49 -11.93
CA PHE A 42 8.54 -5.20 -12.87
C PHE A 42 9.87 -4.44 -13.04
N GLY A 43 10.91 -4.95 -12.41
CA GLY A 43 12.27 -4.43 -12.52
C GLY A 43 13.13 -5.28 -13.48
N LYS A 44 14.29 -4.74 -13.86
CA LYS A 44 15.24 -5.45 -14.72
C LYS A 44 15.85 -6.71 -14.08
N ASN A 45 15.86 -6.79 -12.73
CA ASN A 45 16.45 -7.90 -12.00
C ASN A 45 15.36 -8.87 -11.50
N VAL A 46 15.11 -9.92 -12.28
CA VAL A 46 14.12 -10.96 -11.99
C VAL A 46 14.36 -11.64 -10.63
N GLN A 47 15.62 -11.93 -10.28
CA GLN A 47 15.95 -12.58 -9.00
C GLN A 47 15.57 -11.73 -7.79
N SER A 48 15.79 -10.42 -7.89
CA SER A 48 15.37 -9.49 -6.84
C SER A 48 13.87 -9.41 -6.72
N MET A 49 13.15 -9.41 -7.85
CA MET A 49 11.69 -9.41 -7.88
C MET A 49 11.09 -10.68 -7.26
N LEU A 50 11.64 -11.86 -7.58
CA LEU A 50 11.21 -13.13 -6.98
C LEU A 50 11.42 -13.14 -5.46
N LYS A 51 12.55 -12.60 -4.98
CA LYS A 51 12.80 -12.49 -3.53
C LYS A 51 11.82 -11.53 -2.87
N LEU A 52 11.53 -10.39 -3.49
CA LEU A 52 10.56 -9.41 -3.00
C LEU A 52 9.15 -10.02 -2.96
N GLY A 53 8.70 -10.66 -4.04
CA GLY A 53 7.39 -11.29 -4.09
C GLY A 53 7.20 -12.38 -3.03
N ARG A 54 8.25 -13.19 -2.76
CA ARG A 54 8.22 -14.16 -1.65
C ARG A 54 8.09 -13.47 -0.29
N ALA A 55 8.84 -12.39 -0.07
CA ALA A 55 8.78 -11.62 1.17
C ALA A 55 7.40 -10.99 1.39
N GLN A 56 6.82 -10.41 0.35
CA GLN A 56 5.46 -9.86 0.38
C GLN A 56 4.42 -10.94 0.63
N GLY A 57 4.48 -12.07 -0.10
CA GLY A 57 3.56 -13.18 0.10
C GLY A 57 3.57 -13.70 1.53
N VAL A 58 4.73 -13.75 2.17
CA VAL A 58 4.86 -14.15 3.59
C VAL A 58 4.23 -13.10 4.52
N ALA A 59 4.43 -11.81 4.29
CA ALA A 59 3.79 -10.76 5.07
C ALA A 59 2.26 -10.78 4.90
N MET A 60 1.78 -11.01 3.67
CA MET A 60 0.34 -11.17 3.38
C MET A 60 -0.23 -12.39 4.10
N ALA A 61 0.46 -13.54 4.06
CA ALA A 61 0.04 -14.74 4.76
C ALA A 61 -0.06 -14.52 6.28
N ALA A 62 0.86 -13.75 6.86
CA ALA A 62 0.79 -13.37 8.26
C ALA A 62 -0.47 -12.52 8.57
N GLY A 63 -0.80 -11.52 7.74
CA GLY A 63 -2.02 -10.74 7.86
C GLY A 63 -3.29 -11.58 7.75
N LEU A 64 -3.36 -12.40 6.70
CA LEU A 64 -4.50 -13.29 6.45
C LEU A 64 -4.70 -14.33 7.56
N SER A 65 -3.63 -14.80 8.21
CA SER A 65 -3.72 -15.71 9.34
C SER A 65 -4.36 -15.06 10.59
N ARG A 66 -4.52 -13.75 10.59
CA ARG A 66 -5.21 -12.95 11.60
C ARG A 66 -6.50 -12.31 11.07
N GLU A 67 -7.00 -12.80 9.93
CA GLU A 67 -8.23 -12.32 9.28
C GLU A 67 -8.22 -10.82 8.93
N ILE A 68 -7.02 -10.23 8.75
CA ILE A 68 -6.87 -8.82 8.41
C ILE A 68 -6.99 -8.65 6.90
N ALA A 69 -7.83 -7.71 6.47
CA ALA A 69 -7.99 -7.36 5.07
C ALA A 69 -6.71 -6.74 4.49
N ILE A 70 -6.37 -7.10 3.24
CA ILE A 70 -5.17 -6.62 2.57
C ILE A 70 -5.56 -5.88 1.30
N THR A 71 -4.97 -4.71 1.11
CA THR A 71 -5.14 -3.91 -0.11
C THR A 71 -3.79 -3.60 -0.74
N GLU A 72 -3.65 -3.92 -2.03
CA GLU A 72 -2.45 -3.60 -2.81
C GLU A 72 -2.63 -2.32 -3.62
N TYR A 73 -1.59 -1.51 -3.67
CA TYR A 73 -1.52 -0.28 -4.43
C TYR A 73 -0.32 -0.26 -5.38
N SER A 74 -0.53 0.12 -6.64
CA SER A 74 0.60 0.33 -7.55
C SER A 74 1.48 1.50 -7.09
N PRO A 75 2.81 1.47 -7.35
CA PRO A 75 3.72 2.56 -7.01
C PRO A 75 3.26 3.92 -7.55
N LYS A 76 2.70 3.93 -8.77
CA LYS A 76 2.17 5.15 -9.39
C LYS A 76 0.97 5.71 -8.63
N LYS A 77 0.07 4.83 -8.14
CA LYS A 77 -1.10 5.25 -7.34
C LYS A 77 -0.69 5.80 -5.99
N ILE A 78 0.30 5.17 -5.34
CA ILE A 78 0.85 5.65 -4.07
C ILE A 78 1.45 7.05 -4.23
N LYS A 79 2.31 7.24 -5.23
CA LYS A 79 2.92 8.54 -5.54
C LYS A 79 1.87 9.61 -5.82
N MET A 80 0.88 9.29 -6.66
CA MET A 80 -0.22 10.19 -6.98
C MET A 80 -1.01 10.60 -5.73
N ALA A 81 -1.31 9.67 -4.84
CA ALA A 81 -2.06 9.94 -3.62
C ALA A 81 -1.30 10.86 -2.65
N VAL A 82 0.03 10.70 -2.54
CA VAL A 82 0.86 11.47 -1.60
C VAL A 82 1.24 12.85 -2.17
N THR A 83 1.60 12.92 -3.46
CA THR A 83 2.22 14.12 -4.06
C THR A 83 1.38 14.82 -5.12
N GLY A 84 0.27 14.21 -5.55
CA GLY A 84 -0.48 14.66 -6.74
C GLY A 84 0.22 14.32 -8.08
N ASN A 85 1.39 13.67 -8.06
CA ASN A 85 2.18 13.33 -9.24
C ASN A 85 2.65 11.87 -9.19
N GLY A 86 2.11 11.01 -10.07
CA GLY A 86 2.47 9.59 -10.14
C GLY A 86 3.91 9.30 -10.58
N ASN A 87 4.62 10.29 -11.10
CA ASN A 87 6.04 10.20 -11.51
C ASN A 87 7.01 10.85 -10.50
N ALA A 88 6.52 11.23 -9.30
CA ALA A 88 7.34 11.82 -8.27
C ALA A 88 8.54 10.93 -7.89
N SER A 89 9.67 11.57 -7.54
CA SER A 89 10.82 10.84 -7.01
C SER A 89 10.60 10.38 -5.57
N LYS A 90 11.43 9.44 -5.07
CA LYS A 90 11.37 8.99 -3.67
C LYS A 90 11.57 10.16 -2.69
N GLU A 91 12.47 11.08 -3.02
CA GLU A 91 12.78 12.26 -2.21
C GLU A 91 11.57 13.21 -2.14
N GLN A 92 10.85 13.38 -3.25
CA GLN A 92 9.63 14.20 -3.29
C GLN A 92 8.52 13.59 -2.44
N VAL A 93 8.32 12.27 -2.53
CA VAL A 93 7.38 11.54 -1.67
C VAL A 93 7.75 11.68 -0.20
N ALA A 94 9.02 11.45 0.15
CA ALA A 94 9.50 11.57 1.52
C ALA A 94 9.30 12.97 2.10
N LYS A 95 9.64 14.02 1.35
CA LYS A 95 9.41 15.43 1.77
C LYS A 95 7.93 15.74 1.96
N MET A 96 7.08 15.26 1.07
CA MET A 96 5.64 15.45 1.20
C MET A 96 5.10 14.74 2.45
N LEU A 97 5.50 13.49 2.71
CA LEU A 97 5.13 12.78 3.93
C LEU A 97 5.62 13.49 5.19
N GLN A 98 6.83 14.06 5.13
CA GLN A 98 7.38 14.85 6.24
C GLN A 98 6.50 16.04 6.57
N GLN A 99 6.01 16.76 5.57
CA GLN A 99 5.12 17.91 5.74
C GLN A 99 3.72 17.50 6.22
N LEU A 100 3.11 16.50 5.56
CA LEU A 100 1.76 16.02 5.86
C LEU A 100 1.65 15.50 7.29
N LEU A 101 2.63 14.73 7.74
CA LEU A 101 2.63 14.05 9.02
C LEU A 101 3.47 14.77 10.09
N LYS A 102 4.02 15.95 9.78
CA LYS A 102 4.86 16.77 10.68
C LYS A 102 6.03 15.97 11.28
N ILE A 103 6.66 15.11 10.46
CA ILE A 103 7.79 14.27 10.89
C ILE A 103 9.01 15.15 11.08
N LYS A 104 9.58 15.19 12.28
CA LYS A 104 10.75 16.04 12.60
C LYS A 104 11.98 15.69 11.79
N LYS A 105 12.25 14.38 11.57
CA LYS A 105 13.43 13.89 10.88
C LYS A 105 13.08 12.68 10.01
N LEU A 106 13.42 12.76 8.73
CA LEU A 106 13.29 11.62 7.81
C LEU A 106 14.34 10.54 8.13
N PRO A 107 14.03 9.25 7.92
CA PRO A 107 15.01 8.18 8.01
C PRO A 107 16.11 8.39 6.94
N LYS A 108 17.33 7.92 7.25
CA LYS A 108 18.45 7.95 6.28
C LYS A 108 18.16 7.10 5.04
N ASN A 109 17.48 5.96 5.23
CA ASN A 109 17.03 5.09 4.15
C ASN A 109 15.55 5.42 3.84
N LEU A 110 15.29 5.85 2.61
CA LEU A 110 13.94 6.24 2.17
C LEU A 110 13.01 5.04 1.95
N ASP A 111 13.52 3.80 1.92
CA ASP A 111 12.67 2.60 1.79
C ASP A 111 11.64 2.48 2.95
N ALA A 112 11.99 3.00 4.15
CA ALA A 112 11.04 3.08 5.26
C ALA A 112 9.87 4.05 4.98
N THR A 113 10.04 5.00 4.07
CA THR A 113 8.97 5.93 3.68
C THR A 113 8.00 5.32 2.67
N ASP A 114 8.39 4.26 1.94
CA ASP A 114 7.53 3.61 0.96
C ASP A 114 6.32 2.94 1.65
N GLY A 115 6.55 2.23 2.77
CA GLY A 115 5.47 1.67 3.58
C GLY A 115 4.54 2.73 4.19
N LEU A 116 5.11 3.86 4.63
CA LEU A 116 4.31 4.98 5.15
C LEU A 116 3.48 5.63 4.03
N ALA A 117 4.04 5.74 2.82
CA ALA A 117 3.33 6.26 1.65
C ALA A 117 2.14 5.35 1.27
N ALA A 118 2.32 4.02 1.34
CA ALA A 118 1.25 3.06 1.10
C ALA A 118 0.11 3.23 2.12
N ALA A 119 0.43 3.41 3.41
CA ALA A 119 -0.55 3.65 4.47
C ALA A 119 -1.31 4.97 4.25
N VAL A 120 -0.63 6.06 3.89
CA VAL A 120 -1.28 7.36 3.58
C VAL A 120 -2.16 7.24 2.33
N CYS A 121 -1.70 6.54 1.29
CA CYS A 121 -2.50 6.25 0.11
C CYS A 121 -3.78 5.50 0.48
N HIS A 122 -3.68 4.51 1.34
CA HIS A 122 -4.81 3.71 1.81
C HIS A 122 -5.82 4.58 2.58
N TYR A 123 -5.36 5.37 3.53
CA TYR A 123 -6.18 6.29 4.29
C TYR A 123 -7.00 7.25 3.40
N TYR A 124 -6.37 7.83 2.37
CA TYR A 124 -7.08 8.71 1.44
C TYR A 124 -8.09 7.97 0.56
N ASN A 125 -7.81 6.71 0.21
CA ASN A 125 -8.74 5.91 -0.59
C ASN A 125 -9.93 5.41 0.23
N GLN A 126 -9.78 5.08 1.51
CA GLN A 126 -10.90 4.73 2.39
C GLN A 126 -11.89 5.90 2.54
N GLY A 127 -11.40 7.11 2.76
CA GLY A 127 -12.23 8.31 2.82
C GLY A 127 -13.00 8.61 1.53
N SER A 128 -12.51 8.13 0.38
CA SER A 128 -13.17 8.25 -0.92
C SER A 128 -14.27 7.19 -1.12
N ILE A 129 -14.12 6.00 -0.55
CA ILE A 129 -15.15 4.94 -0.58
C ILE A 129 -16.37 5.36 0.26
N ALA A 130 -16.17 6.07 1.36
CA ALA A 130 -17.26 6.59 2.19
C ALA A 130 -18.05 7.74 1.54
N LYS A 131 -17.55 8.37 0.48
CA LYS A 131 -18.19 9.51 -0.22
C LYS A 131 -18.68 9.20 -1.63
N GLY A 132 -18.34 8.07 -2.22
CA GLY A 132 -18.76 7.69 -3.57
C GLY A 132 -19.82 6.61 -3.53
N LYS A 133 -21.03 6.85 -4.11
CA LYS A 133 -21.97 5.77 -4.42
C LYS A 133 -21.24 4.78 -5.35
N SER A 134 -20.80 3.66 -4.81
CA SER A 134 -20.24 2.56 -5.60
C SER A 134 -21.37 1.94 -6.39
N TYR A 135 -21.30 2.03 -7.71
CA TYR A 135 -22.25 1.37 -8.60
C TYR A 135 -21.69 -0.02 -8.96
N THR A 136 -22.45 -1.07 -8.69
CA THR A 136 -22.08 -2.46 -9.02
C THR A 136 -22.24 -2.79 -10.51
N GLY A 137 -22.26 -1.78 -11.37
CA GLY A 137 -22.33 -1.90 -12.83
C GLY A 137 -23.13 -0.77 -13.46
N TRP A 138 -23.13 -0.75 -14.81
CA TRP A 138 -23.79 0.29 -15.61
C TRP A 138 -25.31 0.36 -15.34
N SER A 139 -25.96 -0.77 -15.15
CA SER A 139 -27.40 -0.84 -14.82
C SER A 139 -27.73 -0.15 -13.50
N ALA A 140 -26.88 -0.33 -12.48
CA ALA A 140 -27.06 0.34 -11.19
C ALA A 140 -26.84 1.86 -11.30
N TYR A 141 -25.90 2.30 -12.13
CA TYR A 141 -25.68 3.72 -12.42
C TYR A 141 -26.89 4.35 -13.10
N ILE A 142 -27.46 3.72 -14.13
CA ILE A 142 -28.65 4.19 -14.88
C ILE A 142 -29.82 4.34 -13.93
N ASN A 143 -30.12 3.32 -13.12
CA ASN A 143 -31.25 3.31 -12.21
C ASN A 143 -31.18 4.44 -11.15
N GLN A 144 -29.98 4.78 -10.72
CA GLN A 144 -29.75 5.86 -9.72
C GLN A 144 -29.60 7.25 -10.34
N ASN A 145 -29.41 7.35 -11.67
CA ASN A 145 -29.26 8.61 -12.40
C ASN A 145 -30.20 8.72 -13.60
N PRO A 146 -31.52 8.52 -13.44
CA PRO A 146 -32.44 8.48 -14.58
C PRO A 146 -32.52 9.79 -15.37
N LYS A 147 -32.23 10.92 -14.74
CA LYS A 147 -32.22 12.24 -15.40
C LYS A 147 -30.99 12.47 -16.31
N LYS A 148 -29.85 11.81 -16.03
CA LYS A 148 -28.63 11.97 -16.82
C LYS A 148 -28.65 11.15 -18.12
N VAL A 149 -29.47 10.10 -18.18
CA VAL A 149 -29.53 9.16 -19.31
C VAL A 149 -30.59 9.60 -20.34
N LYS A 150 -31.60 10.39 -19.95
CA LYS A 150 -32.67 10.87 -20.83
C LYS A 150 -32.30 12.05 -21.74
N SER A 151 -31.10 12.63 -21.59
CA SER A 151 -30.68 13.82 -22.34
C SER A 151 -30.02 13.53 -23.68
N GLN A 152 -29.98 12.28 -24.13
CA GLN A 152 -29.52 11.89 -25.49
C GLN A 152 -30.65 11.18 -26.23
N LYS A 153 -31.66 11.92 -26.65
CA LYS A 153 -32.48 11.57 -27.80
C LYS A 153 -32.15 12.55 -28.92
N PRO A 154 -31.97 12.04 -30.17
CA PRO A 154 -31.67 12.84 -31.33
C PRO A 154 -32.78 13.81 -31.66
#